data_29b28849952168b8692daabb9be979ae
#
_entry.id   29b28849952168b8692daabb9be979ae
#
_cell.length_a   1.000
_cell.length_b   1.000
_cell.length_c   1.000
_cell.angle_alpha   90.00
_cell.angle_beta   90.00
_cell.angle_gamma   90.00
#
_symmetry.space_group_name_H-M   'P 1'
#
loop_
_entity.id
_entity.type
_entity.pdbx_description
1 polymer ?
#
loop_
_entity_poly.entity_id
_entity_poly.type
_entity_poly.pdbx_seq_one_letter_code
_entity_poly.pdbx_strand_id
1 'polypeptide(L)'
;MVHQYQLNGYNIVLDTCSGSVHVVDEVAYDVIAMYPDHTADEIVAAMMAKYGDREDVTEADLRQCIDDVASLKESGKLWSPDTYENLAFDFKNRNTVVKALCLHVAHTCNLNCSYCFASQGRYQGERALMSFEVGKRAMDFLIENSGSRRNLEVDFFGGEPLMNFDMVKKLVAYCREQEKIHNKNFRFTMTTNGMLIDDDVIDFCNKECHNVVLSLDGRKEVHDRFRKDYAGHGSYDTIVPKFQEFVKKRGDKGYYMRGTFTHYNTDFTNDIFHMADLGFTELSMEPVVCDPSDPSALTEADLPILKEQYEILAKEMIKRNREGRGFTFYHYMIDLTGGPCIYKRISGCGSGTEYMAVTPWGDLYPCHPFVGDPKYLLGDIWKGVTNTAVRDEFKHCNAYARKECQDCWAKLYCSGGCAANSYHATGSITGVYEYGCELFKKRMECAIMIKVAENQELAAKGIEVPIELGSTCNACADGEACE
;
A
#
# COMPACT_ATOMS: atom_id res chain seq x y z
N MET A 1 -19.55 -12.21 3.38
CA MET A 1 -19.10 -12.51 1.98
C MET A 1 -17.90 -13.43 2.06
N VAL A 2 -17.91 -14.52 1.28
CA VAL A 2 -16.80 -15.50 1.24
C VAL A 2 -16.15 -15.42 -0.13
N HIS A 3 -14.82 -15.40 -0.16
CA HIS A 3 -14.00 -15.46 -1.37
C HIS A 3 -13.20 -16.76 -1.38
N GLN A 4 -13.39 -17.56 -2.42
CA GLN A 4 -12.70 -18.84 -2.62
C GLN A 4 -11.79 -18.75 -3.83
N TYR A 5 -10.56 -19.26 -3.69
CA TYR A 5 -9.61 -19.34 -4.79
C TYR A 5 -8.60 -20.46 -4.57
N GLN A 6 -7.99 -20.91 -5.66
CA GLN A 6 -6.93 -21.90 -5.68
C GLN A 6 -5.65 -21.28 -6.15
N LEU A 7 -4.57 -21.42 -5.37
CA LEU A 7 -3.27 -20.87 -5.71
C LEU A 7 -2.15 -21.72 -5.15
N ASN A 8 -1.18 -22.08 -5.98
CA ASN A 8 0.03 -22.84 -5.59
C ASN A 8 -0.28 -24.16 -4.82
N GLY A 9 -1.35 -24.85 -5.22
CA GLY A 9 -1.77 -26.11 -4.58
C GLY A 9 -2.58 -25.96 -3.30
N TYR A 10 -2.91 -24.74 -2.88
CA TYR A 10 -3.79 -24.46 -1.76
C TYR A 10 -5.21 -24.14 -2.22
N ASN A 11 -6.20 -24.69 -1.54
CA ASN A 11 -7.60 -24.27 -1.63
C ASN A 11 -7.87 -23.31 -0.46
N ILE A 12 -8.01 -22.03 -0.76
CA ILE A 12 -8.11 -20.96 0.23
C ILE A 12 -9.53 -20.40 0.24
N VAL A 13 -10.07 -20.24 1.43
CA VAL A 13 -11.39 -19.65 1.67
C VAL A 13 -11.24 -18.52 2.65
N LEU A 14 -11.58 -17.30 2.22
CA LEU A 14 -11.53 -16.08 3.00
C LEU A 14 -12.94 -15.60 3.32
N ASP A 15 -13.27 -15.40 4.59
CA ASP A 15 -14.42 -14.59 4.98
C ASP A 15 -14.01 -13.12 5.11
N THR A 16 -14.58 -12.28 4.26
CA THR A 16 -14.16 -10.86 4.13
C THR A 16 -14.40 -10.06 5.40
N CYS A 17 -15.51 -10.30 6.10
CA CYS A 17 -15.91 -9.44 7.22
C CYS A 17 -15.29 -9.87 8.54
N SER A 18 -15.14 -11.17 8.78
CA SER A 18 -14.40 -11.66 9.95
C SER A 18 -12.88 -11.63 9.75
N GLY A 19 -12.41 -11.68 8.49
CA GLY A 19 -10.98 -11.84 8.15
C GLY A 19 -10.49 -13.29 8.34
N SER A 20 -11.38 -14.25 8.60
CA SER A 20 -11.02 -15.67 8.76
C SER A 20 -10.51 -16.25 7.45
N VAL A 21 -9.37 -16.94 7.51
CA VAL A 21 -8.77 -17.65 6.38
C VAL A 21 -8.74 -19.14 6.69
N HIS A 22 -9.33 -19.94 5.82
CA HIS A 22 -9.36 -21.40 5.94
C HIS A 22 -8.60 -22.01 4.76
N VAL A 23 -7.82 -23.05 5.04
CA VAL A 23 -7.19 -23.90 4.04
C VAL A 23 -7.83 -25.25 4.13
N VAL A 24 -8.43 -25.71 3.05
CA VAL A 24 -9.29 -26.87 3.02
C VAL A 24 -8.88 -27.84 1.90
N ASP A 25 -9.32 -29.08 1.98
CA ASP A 25 -9.20 -30.03 0.88
C ASP A 25 -10.18 -29.70 -0.27
N GLU A 26 -10.10 -30.45 -1.35
CA GLU A 26 -10.95 -30.23 -2.53
C GLU A 26 -12.43 -30.46 -2.24
N VAL A 27 -12.74 -31.42 -1.39
CA VAL A 27 -14.13 -31.78 -1.05
C VAL A 27 -14.78 -30.68 -0.22
N ALA A 28 -14.12 -30.24 0.84
CA ALA A 28 -14.59 -29.14 1.67
C ALA A 28 -14.68 -27.82 0.89
N TYR A 29 -13.75 -27.58 -0.05
CA TYR A 29 -13.79 -26.42 -0.94
C TYR A 29 -15.06 -26.39 -1.78
N ASP A 30 -15.44 -27.53 -2.39
CA ASP A 30 -16.66 -27.61 -3.19
C ASP A 30 -17.94 -27.61 -2.32
N VAL A 31 -17.91 -28.21 -1.14
CA VAL A 31 -19.03 -28.14 -0.17
C VAL A 31 -19.29 -26.69 0.22
N ILE A 32 -18.25 -25.93 0.55
CA ILE A 32 -18.37 -24.50 0.91
C ILE A 32 -18.96 -23.70 -0.26
N ALA A 33 -18.55 -24.01 -1.51
CA ALA A 33 -19.08 -23.32 -2.69
C ALA A 33 -20.58 -23.53 -2.88
N MET A 34 -21.10 -24.72 -2.54
CA MET A 34 -22.53 -25.04 -2.70
C MET A 34 -23.39 -24.64 -1.50
N TYR A 35 -22.77 -24.51 -0.32
CA TYR A 35 -23.48 -24.36 0.96
C TYR A 35 -24.50 -23.20 1.01
N PRO A 36 -24.26 -22.02 0.41
CA PRO A 36 -25.23 -20.93 0.49
C PRO A 36 -26.57 -21.21 -0.19
N ASP A 37 -26.58 -21.99 -1.27
CA ASP A 37 -27.69 -22.08 -2.22
C ASP A 37 -28.32 -23.45 -2.33
N HIS A 38 -27.79 -24.48 -1.59
CA HIS A 38 -28.22 -25.85 -1.68
C HIS A 38 -28.51 -26.47 -0.30
N THR A 39 -29.41 -27.44 -0.28
CA THR A 39 -29.68 -28.24 0.89
C THR A 39 -28.56 -29.27 1.14
N ALA A 40 -28.46 -29.78 2.38
CA ALA A 40 -27.46 -30.81 2.72
C ALA A 40 -27.58 -32.05 1.82
N ASP A 41 -28.78 -32.49 1.49
CA ASP A 41 -28.98 -33.66 0.65
C ASP A 41 -28.57 -33.43 -0.80
N GLU A 42 -28.80 -32.22 -1.34
CA GLU A 42 -28.33 -31.83 -2.69
C GLU A 42 -26.80 -31.77 -2.74
N ILE A 43 -26.16 -31.21 -1.69
CA ILE A 43 -24.69 -31.16 -1.58
C ILE A 43 -24.13 -32.59 -1.52
N VAL A 44 -24.66 -33.44 -0.66
CA VAL A 44 -24.23 -34.84 -0.55
C VAL A 44 -24.38 -35.56 -1.88
N ALA A 45 -25.52 -35.43 -2.56
CA ALA A 45 -25.76 -36.10 -3.85
C ALA A 45 -24.74 -35.60 -4.92
N ALA A 46 -24.47 -34.32 -4.98
CA ALA A 46 -23.51 -33.73 -5.92
C ALA A 46 -22.07 -34.17 -5.62
N MET A 47 -21.67 -34.16 -4.35
CA MET A 47 -20.33 -34.58 -3.93
C MET A 47 -20.10 -36.06 -4.09
N MET A 48 -21.09 -36.92 -3.79
CA MET A 48 -21.03 -38.38 -4.06
C MET A 48 -20.91 -38.66 -5.56
N ALA A 49 -21.59 -37.88 -6.42
CA ALA A 49 -21.44 -38.01 -7.87
C ALA A 49 -20.04 -37.62 -8.36
N LYS A 50 -19.38 -36.65 -7.69
CA LYS A 50 -18.05 -36.16 -8.07
C LYS A 50 -16.92 -36.97 -7.45
N TYR A 51 -17.04 -37.36 -6.20
CA TYR A 51 -15.96 -37.93 -5.38
C TYR A 51 -16.24 -39.32 -4.85
N GLY A 52 -17.42 -39.91 -5.11
CA GLY A 52 -17.85 -41.20 -4.52
C GLY A 52 -17.00 -42.41 -4.94
N ASP A 53 -16.14 -42.26 -5.97
CA ASP A 53 -15.19 -43.30 -6.35
C ASP A 53 -13.91 -43.30 -5.48
N ARG A 54 -13.75 -42.31 -4.60
CA ARG A 54 -12.63 -42.21 -3.65
C ARG A 54 -12.94 -43.01 -2.40
N GLU A 55 -11.98 -43.80 -1.91
CA GLU A 55 -12.12 -44.63 -0.70
C GLU A 55 -12.24 -43.78 0.58
N ASP A 56 -11.71 -42.56 0.56
CA ASP A 56 -11.68 -41.59 1.68
C ASP A 56 -12.88 -40.63 1.70
N VAL A 57 -13.91 -40.84 0.85
CA VAL A 57 -15.11 -40.02 0.80
C VAL A 57 -16.37 -40.85 0.91
N THR A 58 -17.04 -40.73 2.05
CA THR A 58 -18.33 -41.37 2.29
C THR A 58 -19.44 -40.34 2.49
N GLU A 59 -20.70 -40.76 2.38
CA GLU A 59 -21.84 -39.90 2.70
C GLU A 59 -21.76 -39.34 4.15
N ALA A 60 -21.25 -40.14 5.09
CA ALA A 60 -21.08 -39.74 6.48
C ALA A 60 -20.03 -38.62 6.62
N ASP A 61 -18.90 -38.74 5.91
CA ASP A 61 -17.85 -37.71 5.90
C ASP A 61 -18.36 -36.40 5.29
N LEU A 62 -19.15 -36.48 4.22
CA LEU A 62 -19.76 -35.29 3.60
C LEU A 62 -20.76 -34.60 4.54
N ARG A 63 -21.59 -35.37 5.27
CA ARG A 63 -22.50 -34.78 6.26
C ARG A 63 -21.72 -34.12 7.40
N GLN A 64 -20.66 -34.77 7.89
CA GLN A 64 -19.78 -34.17 8.90
C GLN A 64 -19.14 -32.87 8.39
N CYS A 65 -18.65 -32.83 7.15
CA CYS A 65 -18.11 -31.65 6.53
C CYS A 65 -19.15 -30.51 6.46
N ILE A 66 -20.40 -30.82 6.11
CA ILE A 66 -21.49 -29.83 6.09
C ILE A 66 -21.78 -29.29 7.50
N ASP A 67 -21.76 -30.16 8.52
CA ASP A 67 -21.94 -29.76 9.92
C ASP A 67 -20.77 -28.88 10.41
N ASP A 68 -19.54 -29.19 10.01
CA ASP A 68 -18.35 -28.34 10.30
C ASP A 68 -18.48 -26.97 9.65
N VAL A 69 -18.93 -26.89 8.39
CA VAL A 69 -19.21 -25.63 7.68
C VAL A 69 -20.31 -24.83 8.38
N ALA A 70 -21.37 -25.50 8.83
CA ALA A 70 -22.44 -24.87 9.63
C ALA A 70 -21.89 -24.27 10.93
N SER A 71 -21.03 -25.00 11.64
CA SER A 71 -20.37 -24.53 12.87
C SER A 71 -19.47 -23.30 12.62
N LEU A 72 -18.75 -23.27 11.50
CA LEU A 72 -17.97 -22.08 11.10
C LEU A 72 -18.88 -20.88 10.82
N LYS A 73 -20.04 -21.10 10.20
CA LYS A 73 -21.02 -20.03 9.97
C LYS A 73 -21.62 -19.53 11.29
N GLU A 74 -22.02 -20.43 12.18
CA GLU A 74 -22.58 -20.06 13.50
C GLU A 74 -21.57 -19.33 14.37
N SER A 75 -20.29 -19.68 14.29
CA SER A 75 -19.20 -19.00 15.01
C SER A 75 -18.74 -17.70 14.34
N GLY A 76 -19.39 -17.28 13.26
CA GLY A 76 -19.07 -16.03 12.53
C GLY A 76 -17.73 -16.08 11.80
N LYS A 77 -17.27 -17.26 11.38
CA LYS A 77 -16.00 -17.44 10.63
C LYS A 77 -16.20 -17.70 9.14
N LEU A 78 -17.46 -17.90 8.70
CA LEU A 78 -17.90 -17.94 7.31
C LEU A 78 -19.23 -17.19 7.18
N TRP A 79 -19.40 -16.48 6.07
CA TRP A 79 -20.59 -15.65 5.77
C TRP A 79 -20.95 -14.67 6.89
N SER A 80 -19.93 -14.09 7.53
CA SER A 80 -20.11 -13.07 8.57
C SER A 80 -20.85 -11.86 8.03
N PRO A 81 -21.78 -11.27 8.82
CA PRO A 81 -22.44 -10.04 8.40
C PRO A 81 -21.44 -8.88 8.36
N ASP A 82 -21.65 -7.94 7.44
CA ASP A 82 -20.89 -6.69 7.40
C ASP A 82 -21.43 -5.73 8.47
N THR A 83 -20.75 -5.68 9.60
CA THR A 83 -21.09 -4.78 10.72
C THR A 83 -20.41 -3.42 10.61
N TYR A 84 -19.53 -3.22 9.62
CA TYR A 84 -18.70 -2.03 9.49
C TYR A 84 -19.35 -0.93 8.65
N GLU A 85 -20.40 -1.22 7.89
CA GLU A 85 -21.10 -0.26 7.06
C GLU A 85 -21.62 0.94 7.89
N ASN A 86 -22.18 0.67 9.06
CA ASN A 86 -22.66 1.72 9.95
C ASN A 86 -21.53 2.63 10.47
N LEU A 87 -20.33 2.06 10.70
CA LEU A 87 -19.14 2.83 11.09
C LEU A 87 -18.73 3.81 9.99
N ALA A 88 -18.91 3.46 8.72
CA ALA A 88 -18.58 4.34 7.60
C ALA A 88 -19.41 5.63 7.59
N PHE A 89 -20.65 5.61 8.10
CA PHE A 89 -21.45 6.81 8.26
C PHE A 89 -20.99 7.71 9.40
N ASP A 90 -20.43 7.15 10.48
CA ASP A 90 -19.91 7.91 11.62
C ASP A 90 -18.62 8.67 11.28
N PHE A 91 -17.91 8.30 10.21
CA PHE A 91 -16.77 9.06 9.70
C PHE A 91 -17.10 10.52 9.39
N LYS A 92 -18.36 10.83 9.02
CA LYS A 92 -18.81 12.21 8.81
C LYS A 92 -18.68 13.08 10.05
N ASN A 93 -18.78 12.47 11.23
CA ASN A 93 -18.77 13.15 12.52
C ASN A 93 -17.41 13.11 13.22
N ARG A 94 -16.46 12.31 12.70
CA ARG A 94 -15.14 12.18 13.33
C ARG A 94 -14.32 13.45 13.15
N ASN A 95 -13.77 13.96 14.24
CA ASN A 95 -12.72 14.98 14.19
C ASN A 95 -11.44 14.36 13.67
N THR A 96 -11.05 14.70 12.45
CA THR A 96 -9.76 14.30 11.88
C THR A 96 -8.69 15.30 12.29
N VAL A 97 -7.52 14.80 12.70
CA VAL A 97 -6.32 15.61 12.94
C VAL A 97 -5.32 15.35 11.82
N VAL A 98 -4.53 16.37 11.49
CA VAL A 98 -3.45 16.19 10.52
C VAL A 98 -2.34 15.36 11.17
N LYS A 99 -2.02 14.22 10.57
CA LYS A 99 -0.99 13.29 11.07
C LYS A 99 0.27 13.31 10.24
N ALA A 100 0.18 13.72 8.96
CA ALA A 100 1.28 13.64 8.01
C ALA A 100 1.25 14.76 6.98
N LEU A 101 2.45 15.23 6.60
CA LEU A 101 2.64 16.15 5.48
C LEU A 101 3.66 15.59 4.49
N CYS A 102 3.33 15.66 3.21
CA CYS A 102 4.26 15.48 2.11
C CYS A 102 4.79 16.86 1.70
N LEU A 103 6.02 17.16 2.08
CA LEU A 103 6.66 18.43 1.76
C LEU A 103 7.33 18.36 0.39
N HIS A 104 6.84 19.10 -0.57
CA HIS A 104 7.51 19.30 -1.84
C HIS A 104 8.64 20.32 -1.65
N VAL A 105 9.74 19.85 -1.08
CA VAL A 105 10.89 20.72 -0.79
C VAL A 105 11.57 21.25 -2.04
N ALA A 106 11.35 20.58 -3.19
CA ALA A 106 11.90 20.99 -4.48
C ALA A 106 10.91 20.72 -5.62
N HIS A 107 10.38 21.74 -6.25
CA HIS A 107 9.70 21.68 -7.54
C HIS A 107 10.71 21.73 -8.69
N THR A 108 11.74 20.91 -8.61
CA THR A 108 12.77 20.70 -9.64
C THR A 108 13.41 19.33 -9.46
N CYS A 109 13.98 18.78 -10.52
CA CYS A 109 14.64 17.48 -10.51
C CYS A 109 15.89 17.53 -11.40
N ASN A 110 16.91 16.76 -11.04
CA ASN A 110 18.12 16.56 -11.83
C ASN A 110 18.02 15.42 -12.85
N LEU A 111 16.90 14.67 -12.85
CA LEU A 111 16.55 13.69 -13.87
C LEU A 111 15.36 14.14 -14.72
N ASN A 112 15.29 13.61 -15.94
CA ASN A 112 14.25 13.88 -16.93
C ASN A 112 13.50 12.59 -17.27
N CYS A 113 12.93 11.92 -16.25
CA CYS A 113 12.21 10.65 -16.41
C CYS A 113 10.99 10.82 -17.31
N SER A 114 10.83 9.99 -18.34
CA SER A 114 9.78 10.15 -19.34
C SER A 114 8.38 9.84 -18.81
N TYR A 115 8.21 8.91 -17.87
CA TYR A 115 6.93 8.57 -17.24
C TYR A 115 6.59 9.43 -16.00
N CYS A 116 7.34 10.49 -15.73
CA CYS A 116 7.21 11.25 -14.49
C CYS A 116 5.86 11.97 -14.38
N PHE A 117 4.99 11.53 -13.47
CA PHE A 117 3.69 12.17 -13.20
C PHE A 117 3.84 13.62 -12.69
N ALA A 118 4.99 13.95 -12.07
CA ALA A 118 5.31 15.27 -11.52
C ALA A 118 5.90 16.22 -12.57
N SER A 119 5.87 15.90 -13.87
CA SER A 119 6.47 16.69 -14.94
C SER A 119 7.91 17.15 -14.61
N GLN A 120 8.76 16.17 -14.25
CA GLN A 120 10.13 16.35 -13.78
C GLN A 120 10.24 17.34 -12.60
N GLY A 121 9.27 17.24 -11.70
CA GLY A 121 9.17 18.03 -10.48
C GLY A 121 8.46 19.37 -10.62
N ARG A 122 8.04 19.78 -11.82
CA ARG A 122 7.33 21.06 -12.01
C ARG A 122 5.88 21.05 -11.55
N TYR A 123 5.23 19.88 -11.49
CA TYR A 123 3.82 19.74 -11.10
C TYR A 123 2.91 20.71 -11.87
N GLN A 124 3.12 20.84 -13.19
CA GLN A 124 2.42 21.77 -14.09
C GLN A 124 2.62 23.27 -13.77
N GLY A 125 3.55 23.59 -12.85
CA GLY A 125 3.86 24.94 -12.41
C GLY A 125 5.32 25.37 -12.69
N GLU A 126 5.78 26.36 -11.95
CA GLU A 126 7.14 26.86 -12.01
C GLU A 126 8.11 26.00 -11.19
N ARG A 127 9.40 26.05 -11.56
CA ARG A 127 10.47 25.45 -10.75
C ARG A 127 10.74 26.33 -9.54
N ALA A 128 10.80 25.71 -8.35
CA ALA A 128 11.10 26.39 -7.10
C ALA A 128 11.76 25.45 -6.10
N LEU A 129 12.47 26.03 -5.15
CA LEU A 129 12.91 25.37 -3.92
C LEU A 129 12.15 25.98 -2.74
N MET A 130 11.68 25.13 -1.83
CA MET A 130 11.01 25.58 -0.61
C MET A 130 11.99 26.38 0.26
N SER A 131 11.58 27.57 0.70
CA SER A 131 12.37 28.32 1.68
C SER A 131 12.25 27.69 3.08
N PHE A 132 13.23 28.01 3.95
CA PHE A 132 13.18 27.56 5.33
C PHE A 132 11.95 28.11 6.06
N GLU A 133 11.54 29.33 5.78
CA GLU A 133 10.36 29.99 6.38
C GLU A 133 9.07 29.24 6.05
N VAL A 134 8.92 28.83 4.78
CA VAL A 134 7.77 28.02 4.35
C VAL A 134 7.81 26.64 5.03
N GLY A 135 8.96 25.96 5.00
CA GLY A 135 9.13 24.66 5.66
C GLY A 135 8.83 24.72 7.16
N LYS A 136 9.39 25.74 7.84
CA LYS A 136 9.12 26.00 9.27
C LYS A 136 7.62 26.20 9.53
N ARG A 137 6.95 27.07 8.75
CA ARG A 137 5.52 27.30 8.91
C ARG A 137 4.69 26.04 8.64
N ALA A 138 5.10 25.19 7.70
CA ALA A 138 4.45 23.92 7.46
C ALA A 138 4.55 22.99 8.68
N MET A 139 5.68 22.96 9.38
CA MET A 139 5.82 22.18 10.62
C MET A 139 4.97 22.75 11.76
N ASP A 140 4.95 24.08 11.91
CA ASP A 140 4.07 24.73 12.89
C ASP A 140 2.60 24.40 12.60
N PHE A 141 2.18 24.46 11.33
CA PHE A 141 0.83 24.03 10.90
C PHE A 141 0.53 22.57 11.27
N LEU A 142 1.47 21.66 11.05
CA LEU A 142 1.30 20.24 11.41
C LEU A 142 1.11 20.08 12.92
N ILE A 143 1.92 20.75 13.73
CA ILE A 143 1.80 20.73 15.20
C ILE A 143 0.45 21.28 15.65
N GLU A 144 0.05 22.46 15.14
CA GLU A 144 -1.20 23.13 15.48
C GLU A 144 -2.44 22.30 15.15
N ASN A 145 -2.40 21.50 14.07
CA ASN A 145 -3.51 20.73 13.57
C ASN A 145 -3.46 19.23 13.92
N SER A 146 -2.48 18.80 14.72
CA SER A 146 -2.29 17.38 15.09
C SER A 146 -2.99 16.97 16.40
N GLY A 147 -3.62 17.91 17.12
CA GLY A 147 -4.29 17.63 18.37
C GLY A 147 -3.34 16.97 19.40
N SER A 148 -3.82 15.95 20.08
CA SER A 148 -3.06 15.17 21.06
C SER A 148 -2.09 14.16 20.42
N ARG A 149 -2.16 13.93 19.11
CA ARG A 149 -1.33 12.94 18.41
C ARG A 149 0.14 13.26 18.58
N ARG A 150 0.91 12.29 19.09
CA ARG A 150 2.34 12.43 19.35
C ARG A 150 3.18 12.17 18.11
N ASN A 151 2.92 11.07 17.39
CA ASN A 151 3.70 10.65 16.24
C ASN A 151 3.20 11.37 14.97
N LEU A 152 4.08 12.14 14.33
CA LEU A 152 3.81 12.92 13.12
C LEU A 152 4.75 12.49 12.02
N GLU A 153 4.20 12.26 10.82
CA GLU A 153 4.96 11.82 9.64
C GLU A 153 5.27 13.02 8.75
N VAL A 154 6.48 13.08 8.23
CA VAL A 154 6.91 14.11 7.28
C VAL A 154 7.69 13.45 6.15
N ASP A 155 7.13 13.53 4.93
CA ASP A 155 7.78 12.99 3.75
C ASP A 155 8.46 14.14 2.99
N PHE A 156 9.79 14.10 2.87
CA PHE A 156 10.54 14.97 1.97
C PHE A 156 10.43 14.44 0.55
N PHE A 157 9.74 15.20 -0.28
CA PHE A 157 9.33 14.82 -1.61
C PHE A 157 9.46 16.00 -2.61
N GLY A 158 8.89 15.83 -3.80
CA GLY A 158 8.86 16.83 -4.87
C GLY A 158 9.40 16.25 -6.17
N GLY A 159 10.30 16.95 -6.83
CA GLY A 159 11.11 16.44 -7.93
C GLY A 159 12.25 15.58 -7.39
N GLU A 160 13.31 16.23 -6.88
CA GLU A 160 14.39 15.58 -6.14
C GLU A 160 14.67 16.37 -4.85
N PRO A 161 14.32 15.83 -3.68
CA PRO A 161 14.48 16.54 -2.40
C PRO A 161 15.91 16.90 -2.06
N LEU A 162 16.89 16.09 -2.47
CA LEU A 162 18.31 16.37 -2.22
C LEU A 162 18.83 17.62 -2.94
N MET A 163 18.10 18.16 -3.90
CA MET A 163 18.41 19.47 -4.48
C MET A 163 18.20 20.63 -3.51
N ASN A 164 17.50 20.39 -2.39
CA ASN A 164 17.27 21.37 -1.32
C ASN A 164 17.74 20.83 0.05
N PHE A 165 18.79 20.03 0.06
CA PHE A 165 19.22 19.25 1.21
C PHE A 165 19.63 20.10 2.41
N ASP A 166 20.28 21.24 2.20
CA ASP A 166 20.65 22.16 3.28
C ASP A 166 19.44 22.74 4.02
N MET A 167 18.36 23.03 3.28
CA MET A 167 17.10 23.43 3.89
C MET A 167 16.48 22.30 4.69
N VAL A 168 16.50 21.08 4.16
CA VAL A 168 16.00 19.88 4.86
C VAL A 168 16.74 19.68 6.19
N LYS A 169 18.08 19.76 6.20
CA LYS A 169 18.88 19.66 7.45
C LYS A 169 18.47 20.70 8.50
N LYS A 170 18.29 21.95 8.09
CA LYS A 170 17.83 23.03 8.98
C LYS A 170 16.43 22.79 9.50
N LEU A 171 15.52 22.30 8.65
CA LEU A 171 14.15 22.02 9.02
C LEU A 171 14.05 20.87 10.03
N VAL A 172 14.82 19.79 9.83
CA VAL A 172 14.87 18.66 10.77
C VAL A 172 15.42 19.13 12.12
N ALA A 173 16.48 19.95 12.13
CA ALA A 173 17.00 20.51 13.39
C ALA A 173 15.93 21.32 14.13
N TYR A 174 15.18 22.16 13.42
CA TYR A 174 14.04 22.88 14.00
C TYR A 174 12.98 21.92 14.59
N CYS A 175 12.61 20.89 13.84
CA CYS A 175 11.62 19.91 14.32
C CYS A 175 12.07 19.20 15.61
N ARG A 176 13.35 18.83 15.73
CA ARG A 176 13.90 18.19 16.94
C ARG A 176 13.83 19.11 18.19
N GLU A 177 13.87 20.43 17.99
CA GLU A 177 13.63 21.39 19.06
C GLU A 177 12.13 21.45 19.42
N GLN A 178 11.24 21.48 18.40
CA GLN A 178 9.79 21.55 18.62
C GLN A 178 9.22 20.28 19.27
N GLU A 179 9.82 19.11 19.03
CA GLU A 179 9.43 17.84 19.69
C GLU A 179 9.40 17.98 21.21
N LYS A 180 10.40 18.65 21.77
CA LYS A 180 10.54 18.85 23.22
C LYS A 180 9.51 19.82 23.79
N ILE A 181 9.16 20.85 23.00
CA ILE A 181 8.24 21.93 23.41
C ILE A 181 6.79 21.42 23.37
N HIS A 182 6.44 20.66 22.34
CA HIS A 182 5.06 20.27 22.03
C HIS A 182 4.73 18.80 22.35
N ASN A 183 5.68 18.03 22.93
CA ASN A 183 5.55 16.59 23.17
C ASN A 183 5.18 15.83 21.90
N LYS A 184 5.85 16.13 20.79
CA LYS A 184 5.69 15.47 19.50
C LYS A 184 6.88 14.56 19.22
N ASN A 185 6.73 13.68 18.20
CA ASN A 185 7.79 12.84 17.68
C ASN A 185 7.67 12.81 16.15
N PHE A 186 8.60 13.48 15.45
CA PHE A 186 8.60 13.52 14.00
C PHE A 186 9.32 12.31 13.41
N ARG A 187 8.66 11.63 12.50
CA ARG A 187 9.20 10.54 11.69
C ARG A 187 9.40 11.04 10.27
N PHE A 188 10.65 11.16 9.87
CA PHE A 188 11.00 11.66 8.53
C PHE A 188 11.17 10.51 7.56
N THR A 189 10.61 10.67 6.35
CA THR A 189 10.87 9.83 5.18
C THR A 189 11.56 10.68 4.11
N MET A 190 12.64 10.17 3.52
CA MET A 190 13.31 10.77 2.37
C MET A 190 13.08 9.90 1.14
N THR A 191 12.52 10.49 0.07
CA THR A 191 12.42 9.81 -1.24
C THR A 191 13.43 10.42 -2.19
N THR A 192 14.32 9.62 -2.77
CA THR A 192 15.37 10.13 -3.67
C THR A 192 15.60 9.26 -4.90
N ASN A 193 16.00 9.90 -6.00
CA ASN A 193 16.47 9.22 -7.20
C ASN A 193 17.94 8.76 -7.11
N GLY A 194 18.64 9.07 -6.04
CA GLY A 194 19.97 8.59 -5.72
C GLY A 194 21.15 9.34 -6.37
N MET A 195 20.93 10.18 -7.35
CA MET A 195 22.02 10.86 -8.08
C MET A 195 22.91 11.71 -7.16
N LEU A 196 22.31 12.35 -6.14
CA LEU A 196 22.98 13.25 -5.21
C LEU A 196 23.38 12.61 -3.88
N ILE A 197 23.23 11.29 -3.73
CA ILE A 197 23.69 10.60 -2.52
C ILE A 197 25.22 10.67 -2.44
N ASP A 198 25.70 11.08 -1.27
CA ASP A 198 27.07 11.07 -0.81
C ASP A 198 27.11 10.68 0.68
N ASP A 199 28.31 10.73 1.30
CA ASP A 199 28.48 10.35 2.70
C ASP A 199 27.69 11.27 3.66
N ASP A 200 27.58 12.58 3.40
CA ASP A 200 26.78 13.49 4.24
C ASP A 200 25.29 13.14 4.20
N VAL A 201 24.76 12.81 3.01
CA VAL A 201 23.37 12.34 2.85
C VAL A 201 23.14 11.02 3.58
N ILE A 202 24.07 10.06 3.45
CA ILE A 202 23.96 8.75 4.12
C ILE A 202 23.95 8.94 5.64
N ASP A 203 24.90 9.68 6.18
CA ASP A 203 25.02 9.92 7.63
C ASP A 203 23.79 10.63 8.18
N PHE A 204 23.32 11.67 7.50
CA PHE A 204 22.11 12.38 7.88
C PHE A 204 20.88 11.47 7.86
N CYS A 205 20.63 10.76 6.77
CA CYS A 205 19.47 9.89 6.67
C CYS A 205 19.51 8.74 7.68
N ASN A 206 20.70 8.21 7.96
CA ASN A 206 20.87 7.15 8.97
C ASN A 206 20.66 7.66 10.39
N LYS A 207 20.89 8.94 10.65
CA LYS A 207 20.65 9.56 11.96
C LYS A 207 19.22 10.03 12.14
N GLU A 208 18.66 10.70 11.15
CA GLU A 208 17.43 11.48 11.29
C GLU A 208 16.20 10.85 10.62
N CYS A 209 16.37 10.07 9.54
CA CYS A 209 15.23 9.52 8.81
C CYS A 209 14.80 8.16 9.33
N HIS A 210 13.52 8.06 9.67
CA HIS A 210 12.88 6.81 10.05
C HIS A 210 12.83 5.83 8.87
N ASN A 211 12.56 6.35 7.68
CA ASN A 211 12.52 5.57 6.45
C ASN A 211 13.19 6.32 5.29
N VAL A 212 13.70 5.56 4.30
CA VAL A 212 14.24 6.11 3.05
C VAL A 212 13.75 5.31 1.87
N VAL A 213 13.24 6.00 0.86
CA VAL A 213 12.77 5.41 -0.40
C VAL A 213 13.79 5.68 -1.49
N LEU A 214 14.36 4.61 -2.03
CA LEU A 214 15.40 4.63 -3.05
C LEU A 214 14.80 4.22 -4.40
N SER A 215 14.80 5.14 -5.37
CA SER A 215 14.11 4.95 -6.64
C SER A 215 14.93 4.11 -7.62
N LEU A 216 14.54 2.85 -7.85
CA LEU A 216 15.18 1.94 -8.81
C LEU A 216 14.12 1.06 -9.48
N ASP A 217 14.09 1.02 -10.81
CA ASP A 217 13.07 0.28 -11.58
C ASP A 217 13.48 -1.16 -11.92
N GLY A 218 14.60 -1.64 -11.39
CA GLY A 218 15.09 -3.00 -11.60
C GLY A 218 16.29 -3.09 -12.52
N ARG A 219 16.21 -3.93 -13.57
CA ARG A 219 17.30 -4.15 -14.54
C ARG A 219 17.73 -2.84 -15.21
N LYS A 220 19.02 -2.78 -15.58
CA LYS A 220 19.62 -1.57 -16.16
C LYS A 220 18.87 -1.06 -17.38
N GLU A 221 18.54 -1.94 -18.32
CA GLU A 221 17.84 -1.57 -19.55
C GLU A 221 16.42 -1.04 -19.30
N VAL A 222 15.75 -1.53 -18.25
CA VAL A 222 14.43 -1.05 -17.81
C VAL A 222 14.59 0.32 -17.16
N HIS A 223 15.49 0.44 -16.19
CA HIS A 223 15.72 1.68 -15.47
C HIS A 223 16.18 2.81 -16.41
N ASP A 224 17.20 2.56 -17.24
CA ASP A 224 17.79 3.56 -18.14
C ASP A 224 16.90 3.89 -19.36
N ARG A 225 15.84 3.10 -19.62
CA ARG A 225 14.83 3.49 -20.60
C ARG A 225 14.14 4.79 -20.19
N PHE A 226 13.82 4.92 -18.92
CA PHE A 226 12.96 5.98 -18.40
C PHE A 226 13.71 7.04 -17.58
N ARG A 227 14.65 6.62 -16.70
CA ARG A 227 15.29 7.50 -15.73
C ARG A 227 16.62 8.01 -16.26
N LYS A 228 16.52 8.95 -17.18
CA LYS A 228 17.66 9.61 -17.82
C LYS A 228 17.90 10.99 -17.22
N ASP A 229 19.14 11.46 -17.33
CA ASP A 229 19.47 12.86 -17.10
C ASP A 229 19.01 13.75 -18.28
N TYR A 230 19.24 15.06 -18.17
CA TYR A 230 18.88 16.02 -19.24
C TYR A 230 19.77 15.91 -20.49
N ALA A 231 20.91 15.22 -20.41
CA ALA A 231 21.78 14.91 -21.54
C ALA A 231 21.39 13.58 -22.23
N GLY A 232 20.43 12.83 -21.65
CA GLY A 232 19.94 11.56 -22.20
C GLY A 232 20.71 10.33 -21.70
N HIS A 233 21.63 10.48 -20.74
CA HIS A 233 22.35 9.36 -20.15
C HIS A 233 21.48 8.64 -19.11
N GLY A 234 21.57 7.30 -19.05
CA GLY A 234 20.95 6.52 -18.00
C GLY A 234 21.58 6.76 -16.64
N SER A 235 20.82 6.59 -15.57
CA SER A 235 21.28 6.85 -14.21
C SER A 235 21.69 5.58 -13.44
N TYR A 236 21.41 4.39 -13.95
CA TYR A 236 21.61 3.11 -13.26
C TYR A 236 23.03 2.91 -12.74
N ASP A 237 24.05 3.05 -13.60
CA ASP A 237 25.46 2.79 -13.22
C ASP A 237 25.95 3.78 -12.15
N THR A 238 25.34 4.96 -12.06
CA THR A 238 25.68 5.98 -11.05
C THR A 238 25.03 5.67 -9.72
N ILE A 239 23.74 5.24 -9.71
CA ILE A 239 22.98 5.16 -8.47
C ILE A 239 23.11 3.80 -7.76
N VAL A 240 23.24 2.70 -8.49
CA VAL A 240 23.28 1.35 -7.87
C VAL A 240 24.42 1.19 -6.86
N PRO A 241 25.67 1.57 -7.17
CA PRO A 241 26.75 1.51 -6.18
C PRO A 241 26.46 2.39 -4.93
N LYS A 242 25.87 3.58 -5.14
CA LYS A 242 25.48 4.48 -4.04
C LYS A 242 24.38 3.86 -3.17
N PHE A 243 23.38 3.21 -3.76
CA PHE A 243 22.33 2.53 -3.02
C PHE A 243 22.86 1.33 -2.23
N GLN A 244 23.79 0.55 -2.80
CA GLN A 244 24.43 -0.55 -2.10
C GLN A 244 25.23 -0.05 -0.87
N GLU A 245 26.01 1.02 -1.02
CA GLU A 245 26.74 1.61 0.09
C GLU A 245 25.77 2.23 1.13
N PHE A 246 24.71 2.90 0.68
CA PHE A 246 23.68 3.45 1.55
C PHE A 246 23.04 2.35 2.41
N VAL A 247 22.53 1.28 1.80
CA VAL A 247 21.85 0.19 2.51
C VAL A 247 22.80 -0.53 3.44
N LYS A 248 24.05 -0.76 3.03
CA LYS A 248 25.10 -1.35 3.88
C LYS A 248 25.33 -0.52 5.15
N LYS A 249 25.44 0.81 5.04
CA LYS A 249 25.62 1.72 6.19
C LYS A 249 24.36 1.91 7.02
N ARG A 250 23.19 1.65 6.43
CA ARG A 250 21.91 1.80 7.10
C ARG A 250 21.61 0.66 8.07
N GLY A 251 22.12 -0.57 7.79
CA GLY A 251 21.86 -1.75 8.61
C GLY A 251 20.36 -2.09 8.71
N ASP A 252 19.84 -2.28 9.93
CA ASP A 252 18.47 -2.72 10.18
C ASP A 252 17.43 -1.59 10.13
N LYS A 253 17.83 -0.37 9.78
CA LYS A 253 16.89 0.76 9.70
C LYS A 253 16.04 0.69 8.43
N GLY A 254 14.79 1.16 8.54
CA GLY A 254 13.80 1.10 7.46
C GLY A 254 14.24 1.79 6.17
N TYR A 255 14.19 1.08 5.07
CA TYR A 255 14.29 1.59 3.70
C TYR A 255 13.44 0.72 2.79
N TYR A 256 13.20 1.16 1.58
CA TYR A 256 12.84 0.26 0.49
C TYR A 256 13.20 0.82 -0.88
N MET A 257 13.51 -0.12 -1.77
CA MET A 257 13.64 0.19 -3.19
C MET A 257 12.25 0.38 -3.76
N ARG A 258 12.05 1.45 -4.53
CA ARG A 258 10.77 1.70 -5.19
C ARG A 258 10.97 1.80 -6.69
N GLY A 259 10.41 0.83 -7.40
CA GLY A 259 10.38 0.79 -8.85
C GLY A 259 8.99 1.03 -9.42
N THR A 260 8.96 1.22 -10.74
CA THR A 260 7.73 1.34 -11.53
C THR A 260 7.81 0.37 -12.70
N PHE A 261 6.76 -0.43 -12.91
CA PHE A 261 6.62 -1.23 -14.12
C PHE A 261 5.61 -0.63 -15.08
N THR A 262 5.80 -0.90 -16.37
CA THR A 262 5.07 -0.31 -17.49
C THR A 262 4.71 -1.38 -18.49
N HIS A 263 4.02 -1.02 -19.57
CA HIS A 263 3.82 -1.90 -20.72
C HIS A 263 5.12 -2.51 -21.28
N TYR A 264 6.26 -1.83 -21.11
CA TYR A 264 7.56 -2.29 -21.63
C TYR A 264 8.28 -3.32 -20.77
N ASN A 265 7.85 -3.54 -19.54
CA ASN A 265 8.41 -4.53 -18.61
C ASN A 265 7.32 -5.25 -17.82
N THR A 266 6.37 -5.83 -18.53
CA THR A 266 5.31 -6.65 -17.93
C THR A 266 5.87 -7.87 -17.19
N ASP A 267 7.12 -8.28 -17.48
CA ASP A 267 7.92 -9.28 -16.76
C ASP A 267 8.60 -8.72 -15.51
N PHE A 268 7.94 -7.81 -14.82
CA PHE A 268 8.48 -7.00 -13.71
C PHE A 268 9.06 -7.82 -12.54
N THR A 269 8.73 -9.11 -12.42
CA THR A 269 9.34 -9.99 -11.43
C THR A 269 10.83 -10.14 -11.66
N ASN A 270 11.30 -10.12 -12.91
CA ASN A 270 12.72 -10.15 -13.23
C ASN A 270 13.44 -8.91 -12.71
N ASP A 271 12.76 -7.76 -12.66
CA ASP A 271 13.27 -6.53 -12.09
C ASP A 271 13.37 -6.60 -10.57
N ILE A 272 12.35 -7.20 -9.91
CA ILE A 272 12.36 -7.45 -8.46
C ILE A 272 13.47 -8.42 -8.09
N PHE A 273 13.60 -9.53 -8.83
CA PHE A 273 14.66 -10.54 -8.57
C PHE A 273 16.04 -9.94 -8.78
N HIS A 274 16.22 -9.11 -9.80
CA HIS A 274 17.46 -8.39 -10.04
C HIS A 274 17.83 -7.49 -8.85
N MET A 275 16.87 -6.72 -8.31
CA MET A 275 17.10 -5.90 -7.11
C MET A 275 17.47 -6.76 -5.89
N ALA A 276 16.77 -7.90 -5.69
CA ALA A 276 17.10 -8.82 -4.61
C ALA A 276 18.51 -9.42 -4.76
N ASP A 277 18.90 -9.77 -5.99
CA ASP A 277 20.23 -10.34 -6.28
C ASP A 277 21.37 -9.28 -6.18
N LEU A 278 21.04 -7.98 -6.26
CA LEU A 278 21.95 -6.87 -5.90
C LEU A 278 22.14 -6.69 -4.39
N GLY A 279 21.41 -7.46 -3.55
CA GLY A 279 21.50 -7.43 -2.09
C GLY A 279 20.46 -6.52 -1.41
N PHE A 280 19.46 -6.01 -2.14
CA PHE A 280 18.37 -5.25 -1.55
C PHE A 280 17.27 -6.19 -1.03
N THR A 281 16.89 -6.03 0.22
CA THR A 281 15.92 -6.92 0.89
C THR A 281 14.53 -6.33 1.09
N GLU A 282 14.39 -5.01 0.94
CA GLU A 282 13.12 -4.30 1.09
C GLU A 282 12.70 -3.71 -0.26
N LEU A 283 11.74 -4.33 -0.92
CA LEU A 283 11.39 -4.06 -2.32
C LEU A 283 9.94 -3.63 -2.48
N SER A 284 9.72 -2.68 -3.37
CA SER A 284 8.40 -2.20 -3.79
C SER A 284 8.41 -1.92 -5.28
N MET A 285 7.35 -2.31 -5.99
CA MET A 285 7.18 -2.01 -7.40
C MET A 285 5.71 -1.74 -7.72
N GLU A 286 5.44 -0.57 -8.30
CA GLU A 286 4.10 -0.10 -8.61
C GLU A 286 3.84 -0.10 -10.11
N PRO A 287 2.60 -0.32 -10.55
CA PRO A 287 2.22 -0.06 -11.94
C PRO A 287 2.34 1.43 -12.26
N VAL A 288 2.77 1.75 -13.48
CA VAL A 288 2.67 3.11 -13.99
C VAL A 288 1.18 3.52 -14.04
N VAL A 289 0.91 4.76 -13.62
CA VAL A 289 -0.40 5.40 -13.80
C VAL A 289 -0.16 6.65 -14.64
N CYS A 290 -0.61 6.61 -15.86
CA CYS A 290 -0.44 7.68 -16.86
C CYS A 290 -1.66 7.72 -17.79
N ASP A 291 -1.69 8.68 -18.71
CA ASP A 291 -2.72 8.77 -19.73
C ASP A 291 -2.75 7.48 -20.57
N PRO A 292 -3.91 6.90 -20.87
CA PRO A 292 -4.00 5.70 -21.69
C PRO A 292 -3.37 5.81 -23.09
N SER A 293 -3.18 7.01 -23.62
CA SER A 293 -2.49 7.26 -24.87
C SER A 293 -0.96 7.26 -24.75
N ASP A 294 -0.41 7.26 -23.53
CA ASP A 294 1.04 7.16 -23.32
C ASP A 294 1.52 5.75 -23.70
N PRO A 295 2.60 5.63 -24.48
CA PRO A 295 3.13 4.31 -24.88
C PRO A 295 3.58 3.43 -23.70
N SER A 296 3.80 4.01 -22.54
CA SER A 296 4.14 3.28 -21.30
C SER A 296 2.91 2.74 -20.56
N ALA A 297 1.70 3.18 -20.95
CA ALA A 297 0.46 2.82 -20.28
C ALA A 297 0.23 1.30 -20.36
N LEU A 298 -0.19 0.74 -19.22
CA LEU A 298 -0.63 -0.65 -19.16
C LEU A 298 -1.98 -0.80 -19.88
N THR A 299 -2.14 -1.91 -20.59
CA THR A 299 -3.33 -2.23 -21.38
C THR A 299 -4.06 -3.45 -20.83
N GLU A 300 -5.31 -3.66 -21.25
CA GLU A 300 -6.07 -4.86 -20.88
C GLU A 300 -5.36 -6.16 -21.30
N ALA A 301 -4.58 -6.13 -22.39
CA ALA A 301 -3.80 -7.29 -22.83
C ALA A 301 -2.65 -7.64 -21.88
N ASP A 302 -2.16 -6.68 -21.07
CA ASP A 302 -1.09 -6.89 -20.12
C ASP A 302 -1.62 -7.54 -18.83
N LEU A 303 -2.89 -7.38 -18.52
CA LEU A 303 -3.47 -7.78 -17.24
C LEU A 303 -3.30 -9.27 -16.90
N PRO A 304 -3.55 -10.24 -17.82
CA PRO A 304 -3.30 -11.65 -17.55
C PRO A 304 -1.82 -11.93 -17.25
N ILE A 305 -0.90 -11.29 -18.00
CA ILE A 305 0.54 -11.43 -17.81
C ILE A 305 0.93 -10.93 -16.41
N LEU A 306 0.47 -9.75 -16.04
CA LEU A 306 0.78 -9.16 -14.73
C LEU A 306 0.23 -10.00 -13.57
N LYS A 307 -0.96 -10.59 -13.71
CA LYS A 307 -1.52 -11.51 -12.72
C LYS A 307 -0.63 -12.74 -12.55
N GLU A 308 -0.14 -13.34 -13.64
CA GLU A 308 0.79 -14.45 -13.61
C GLU A 308 2.13 -14.05 -12.95
N GLN A 309 2.65 -12.87 -13.27
CA GLN A 309 3.87 -12.37 -12.65
C GLN A 309 3.75 -12.25 -11.12
N TYR A 310 2.61 -11.79 -10.58
CA TYR A 310 2.39 -11.80 -9.13
C TYR A 310 2.43 -13.21 -8.55
N GLU A 311 1.90 -14.22 -9.22
CA GLU A 311 1.98 -15.62 -8.78
C GLU A 311 3.42 -16.17 -8.82
N ILE A 312 4.17 -15.84 -9.88
CA ILE A 312 5.59 -16.19 -10.01
C ILE A 312 6.38 -15.58 -8.85
N LEU A 313 6.16 -14.29 -8.58
CA LEU A 313 6.80 -13.58 -7.46
C LEU A 313 6.52 -14.26 -6.12
N ALA A 314 5.26 -14.58 -5.85
CA ALA A 314 4.87 -15.22 -4.59
C ALA A 314 5.54 -16.61 -4.39
N LYS A 315 5.57 -17.42 -5.44
CA LYS A 315 6.23 -18.74 -5.43
C LYS A 315 7.74 -18.61 -5.20
N GLU A 316 8.39 -17.69 -5.90
CA GLU A 316 9.84 -17.49 -5.75
C GLU A 316 10.19 -16.89 -4.37
N MET A 317 9.34 -16.03 -3.80
CA MET A 317 9.55 -15.52 -2.42
C MET A 317 9.54 -16.66 -1.40
N ILE A 318 8.55 -17.57 -1.46
CA ILE A 318 8.49 -18.74 -0.57
C ILE A 318 9.78 -19.58 -0.73
N LYS A 319 10.19 -19.86 -1.96
CA LYS A 319 11.40 -20.62 -2.24
C LYS A 319 12.66 -19.94 -1.68
N ARG A 320 12.85 -18.64 -1.96
CA ARG A 320 14.01 -17.87 -1.45
C ARG A 320 14.03 -17.80 0.08
N ASN A 321 12.85 -17.67 0.73
CA ASN A 321 12.75 -17.73 2.18
C ASN A 321 13.27 -19.06 2.75
N ARG A 322 12.89 -20.20 2.14
CA ARG A 322 13.39 -21.53 2.51
C ARG A 322 14.89 -21.68 2.34
N GLU A 323 15.46 -21.01 1.34
CA GLU A 323 16.89 -21.00 1.03
C GLU A 323 17.70 -19.99 1.87
N GLY A 324 17.07 -19.23 2.77
CA GLY A 324 17.72 -18.18 3.57
C GLY A 324 18.14 -16.94 2.76
N ARG A 325 17.54 -16.73 1.58
CA ARG A 325 17.74 -15.59 0.67
C ARG A 325 16.49 -14.77 0.49
N GLY A 326 15.65 -14.74 1.53
CA GLY A 326 14.37 -14.03 1.52
C GLY A 326 14.51 -12.52 1.35
N PHE A 327 13.47 -11.90 0.84
CA PHE A 327 13.29 -10.45 0.78
C PHE A 327 11.82 -10.10 1.06
N THR A 328 11.58 -8.87 1.48
CA THR A 328 10.23 -8.33 1.67
C THR A 328 9.75 -7.70 0.36
N PHE A 329 8.55 -8.03 -0.06
CA PHE A 329 7.84 -7.27 -1.08
C PHE A 329 6.70 -6.49 -0.43
N TYR A 330 6.80 -5.16 -0.41
CA TYR A 330 5.92 -4.26 0.32
C TYR A 330 4.42 -4.54 0.08
N HIS A 331 4.05 -4.86 -1.16
CA HIS A 331 2.65 -5.09 -1.53
C HIS A 331 2.10 -6.46 -1.11
N TYR A 332 2.95 -7.34 -0.57
CA TYR A 332 2.54 -8.61 0.02
C TYR A 332 2.60 -8.60 1.55
N MET A 333 2.94 -7.45 2.14
CA MET A 333 2.86 -7.29 3.58
C MET A 333 1.40 -7.24 4.01
N ILE A 334 0.95 -8.28 4.69
CA ILE A 334 -0.40 -8.39 5.23
C ILE A 334 -0.32 -8.91 6.66
N ASP A 335 -1.11 -8.34 7.53
CA ASP A 335 -1.33 -8.83 8.88
C ASP A 335 -2.73 -9.47 8.96
N LEU A 336 -2.75 -10.78 9.14
CA LEU A 336 -3.98 -11.57 9.27
C LEU A 336 -4.39 -11.75 10.75
N THR A 337 -3.60 -11.23 11.70
CA THR A 337 -3.82 -11.44 13.13
C THR A 337 -4.57 -10.30 13.81
N GLY A 338 -4.81 -9.18 13.13
CA GLY A 338 -5.60 -8.11 13.73
C GLY A 338 -5.38 -6.69 13.21
N GLY A 339 -4.30 -6.42 12.51
CA GLY A 339 -3.99 -5.08 11.98
C GLY A 339 -4.55 -4.83 10.60
N PRO A 340 -4.58 -3.62 10.12
CA PRO A 340 -4.68 -2.36 10.84
C PRO A 340 -6.08 -2.12 11.40
N CYS A 341 -6.22 -1.10 12.26
CA CYS A 341 -7.52 -0.67 12.81
C CYS A 341 -8.59 -0.53 11.72
N ILE A 342 -9.84 -0.94 12.02
CA ILE A 342 -10.96 -0.94 11.07
C ILE A 342 -11.17 0.43 10.41
N TYR A 343 -10.98 1.53 11.13
CA TYR A 343 -11.08 2.87 10.59
C TYR A 343 -10.08 3.08 9.42
N LYS A 344 -8.85 2.62 9.55
CA LYS A 344 -7.84 2.70 8.50
C LYS A 344 -8.18 1.79 7.32
N ARG A 345 -8.76 0.61 7.60
CA ARG A 345 -9.25 -0.30 6.55
C ARG A 345 -10.39 0.30 5.73
N ILE A 346 -11.19 1.19 6.32
CA ILE A 346 -12.31 1.86 5.64
C ILE A 346 -11.83 3.12 4.92
N SER A 347 -11.05 3.99 5.59
CA SER A 347 -10.69 5.33 5.11
C SER A 347 -9.40 5.42 4.29
N GLY A 348 -8.57 4.38 4.32
CA GLY A 348 -7.30 4.35 3.60
C GLY A 348 -6.25 5.33 4.14
N CYS A 349 -5.54 6.03 3.25
CA CYS A 349 -4.40 6.88 3.61
C CYS A 349 -4.77 8.21 4.30
N GLY A 350 -6.04 8.62 4.24
CA GLY A 350 -6.51 9.89 4.83
C GLY A 350 -6.13 11.13 4.02
N SER A 351 -5.88 10.99 2.71
CA SER A 351 -5.60 12.14 1.83
C SER A 351 -6.67 13.22 1.94
N GLY A 352 -6.25 14.48 1.92
CA GLY A 352 -7.12 15.65 2.04
C GLY A 352 -7.66 15.94 3.44
N THR A 353 -7.44 15.04 4.41
CA THR A 353 -7.92 15.18 5.80
C THR A 353 -6.81 15.01 6.83
N GLU A 354 -6.23 13.82 6.91
CA GLU A 354 -5.18 13.47 7.86
C GLU A 354 -3.77 13.57 7.23
N TYR A 355 -3.70 13.54 5.93
CA TYR A 355 -2.49 13.65 5.10
C TYR A 355 -2.69 14.70 4.02
N MET A 356 -1.72 15.60 3.84
CA MET A 356 -1.73 16.67 2.85
C MET A 356 -0.36 16.86 2.22
N ALA A 357 -0.34 17.34 0.96
CA ALA A 357 0.87 17.82 0.32
C ALA A 357 1.01 19.35 0.49
N VAL A 358 2.24 19.81 0.69
CA VAL A 358 2.60 21.24 0.81
C VAL A 358 3.54 21.62 -0.30
N THR A 359 3.17 22.62 -1.11
CA THR A 359 4.02 23.14 -2.19
C THR A 359 5.17 24.01 -1.67
N PRO A 360 6.20 24.34 -2.49
CA PRO A 360 7.25 25.29 -2.09
C PRO A 360 6.75 26.69 -1.71
N TRP A 361 5.52 27.03 -2.09
CA TRP A 361 4.86 28.30 -1.77
C TRP A 361 3.91 28.21 -0.57
N GLY A 362 3.74 27.00 0.01
CA GLY A 362 2.90 26.79 1.17
C GLY A 362 1.43 26.44 0.87
N ASP A 363 1.07 26.20 -0.39
CA ASP A 363 -0.26 25.75 -0.74
C ASP A 363 -0.50 24.31 -0.27
N LEU A 364 -1.73 24.02 0.18
CA LEU A 364 -2.17 22.72 0.66
C LEU A 364 -2.99 21.99 -0.41
N TYR A 365 -2.63 20.74 -0.69
CA TYR A 365 -3.35 19.83 -1.57
C TYR A 365 -3.66 18.50 -0.87
N PRO A 366 -4.68 17.73 -1.32
CA PRO A 366 -5.02 16.45 -0.69
C PRO A 366 -3.86 15.44 -0.64
N CYS A 367 -3.07 15.34 -1.71
CA CYS A 367 -1.82 14.58 -1.78
C CYS A 367 -1.01 15.03 -3.01
N HIS A 368 0.20 14.48 -3.18
CA HIS A 368 1.12 14.89 -4.25
C HIS A 368 0.59 14.76 -5.69
N PRO A 369 -0.26 13.76 -6.09
CA PRO A 369 -0.80 13.72 -7.44
C PRO A 369 -1.79 14.84 -7.78
N PHE A 370 -2.38 15.50 -6.79
CA PHE A 370 -3.31 16.62 -7.01
C PHE A 370 -2.62 17.99 -7.04
N VAL A 371 -1.31 18.06 -6.74
CA VAL A 371 -0.58 19.32 -6.73
C VAL A 371 -0.56 19.93 -8.14
N GLY A 372 -0.98 21.20 -8.24
CA GLY A 372 -1.09 21.93 -9.49
C GLY A 372 -2.49 21.92 -10.11
N ASP A 373 -3.43 21.09 -9.63
CA ASP A 373 -4.83 21.15 -10.04
C ASP A 373 -5.59 22.16 -9.16
N PRO A 374 -6.03 23.32 -9.70
CA PRO A 374 -6.70 24.36 -8.92
C PRO A 374 -8.01 23.89 -8.27
N LYS A 375 -8.67 22.85 -8.83
CA LYS A 375 -9.90 22.27 -8.28
C LYS A 375 -9.66 21.72 -6.87
N TYR A 376 -8.47 21.16 -6.63
CA TYR A 376 -8.13 20.47 -5.40
C TYR A 376 -7.28 21.31 -4.43
N LEU A 377 -7.11 22.60 -4.69
CA LEU A 377 -6.46 23.48 -3.72
C LEU A 377 -7.29 23.57 -2.44
N LEU A 378 -6.72 23.11 -1.33
CA LEU A 378 -7.38 23.08 0.00
C LEU A 378 -7.26 24.41 0.75
N GLY A 379 -6.23 25.19 0.48
CA GLY A 379 -5.87 26.41 1.19
C GLY A 379 -4.36 26.55 1.27
N ASP A 380 -3.86 27.16 2.34
CA ASP A 380 -2.44 27.36 2.55
C ASP A 380 -2.04 27.17 4.03
N ILE A 381 -0.73 27.03 4.30
CA ILE A 381 -0.22 26.79 5.66
C ILE A 381 -0.41 27.96 6.62
N TRP A 382 -0.72 29.16 6.16
CA TRP A 382 -0.95 30.35 7.01
C TRP A 382 -2.40 30.48 7.44
N LYS A 383 -3.35 30.24 6.53
CA LYS A 383 -4.79 30.36 6.76
C LYS A 383 -5.43 29.01 7.11
N GLY A 384 -4.70 27.92 6.86
CA GLY A 384 -5.23 26.56 7.01
C GLY A 384 -6.07 26.13 5.83
N VAL A 385 -6.88 25.08 6.05
CA VAL A 385 -7.80 24.54 5.06
C VAL A 385 -9.02 25.48 4.95
N THR A 386 -9.11 26.20 3.85
CA THR A 386 -10.21 27.14 3.55
C THR A 386 -11.26 26.53 2.62
N ASN A 387 -10.86 25.59 1.74
CA ASN A 387 -11.76 24.87 0.86
C ASN A 387 -12.31 23.63 1.56
N THR A 388 -13.23 23.84 2.48
CA THR A 388 -13.84 22.76 3.26
C THR A 388 -14.70 21.83 2.43
N ALA A 389 -15.24 22.29 1.28
CA ALA A 389 -16.02 21.44 0.39
C ALA A 389 -15.19 20.30 -0.20
N VAL A 390 -13.99 20.61 -0.71
CA VAL A 390 -13.06 19.59 -1.21
C VAL A 390 -12.57 18.69 -0.08
N ARG A 391 -12.18 19.25 1.09
CA ARG A 391 -11.81 18.44 2.24
C ARG A 391 -12.90 17.45 2.61
N ASP A 392 -14.17 17.88 2.63
CA ASP A 392 -15.30 17.04 3.02
C ASP A 392 -15.62 15.98 1.94
N GLU A 393 -15.36 16.27 0.66
CA GLU A 393 -15.41 15.27 -0.42
C GLU A 393 -14.41 14.14 -0.15
N PHE A 394 -13.15 14.46 0.21
CA PHE A 394 -12.14 13.47 0.59
C PHE A 394 -12.49 12.74 1.89
N LYS A 395 -13.05 13.42 2.87
CA LYS A 395 -13.51 12.81 4.13
C LYS A 395 -14.56 11.72 3.91
N HIS A 396 -15.41 11.89 2.91
CA HIS A 396 -16.44 10.94 2.56
C HIS A 396 -15.97 9.85 1.56
N CYS A 397 -14.76 10.01 1.00
CA CYS A 397 -14.21 9.07 0.04
C CYS A 397 -13.63 7.85 0.77
N ASN A 398 -14.43 6.81 0.95
CA ASN A 398 -14.05 5.56 1.61
C ASN A 398 -14.58 4.34 0.84
N ALA A 399 -14.28 3.12 1.31
CA ALA A 399 -14.68 1.89 0.64
C ALA A 399 -16.21 1.77 0.47
N TYR A 400 -16.99 2.24 1.44
CA TYR A 400 -18.47 2.16 1.39
C TYR A 400 -19.13 3.28 0.58
N ALA A 401 -18.38 4.32 0.24
CA ALA A 401 -18.87 5.40 -0.64
C ALA A 401 -18.88 5.01 -2.13
N ARG A 402 -18.26 3.89 -2.48
CA ARG A 402 -18.16 3.38 -3.85
C ARG A 402 -19.09 2.19 -4.05
N LYS A 403 -19.99 2.30 -5.02
CA LYS A 403 -20.99 1.26 -5.31
C LYS A 403 -20.32 -0.08 -5.65
N GLU A 404 -19.29 -0.04 -6.46
CA GLU A 404 -18.56 -1.22 -6.94
C GLU A 404 -17.76 -1.93 -5.83
N CYS A 405 -17.49 -1.21 -4.73
CA CYS A 405 -16.78 -1.78 -3.58
C CYS A 405 -17.71 -2.48 -2.59
N GLN A 406 -19.02 -2.25 -2.63
CA GLN A 406 -19.96 -2.83 -1.66
C GLN A 406 -19.92 -4.36 -1.69
N ASP A 407 -19.89 -4.95 -2.87
CA ASP A 407 -19.83 -6.40 -3.10
C ASP A 407 -18.40 -6.90 -3.40
N CYS A 408 -17.36 -6.13 -3.07
CA CYS A 408 -15.98 -6.52 -3.29
C CYS A 408 -15.41 -7.23 -2.07
N TRP A 409 -14.92 -8.46 -2.27
CA TRP A 409 -14.29 -9.25 -1.21
C TRP A 409 -13.03 -8.57 -0.64
N ALA A 410 -12.33 -7.77 -1.45
CA ALA A 410 -11.09 -7.13 -1.04
C ALA A 410 -11.29 -5.76 -0.36
N LYS A 411 -12.54 -5.29 -0.16
CA LYS A 411 -12.83 -3.90 0.28
C LYS A 411 -12.13 -3.50 1.57
N LEU A 412 -12.07 -4.38 2.56
CA LEU A 412 -11.44 -4.12 3.86
C LEU A 412 -9.90 -4.27 3.86
N TYR A 413 -9.33 -4.74 2.77
CA TYR A 413 -7.89 -4.76 2.52
C TYR A 413 -7.45 -3.59 1.64
N CYS A 414 -8.30 -3.20 0.67
CA CYS A 414 -8.05 -2.15 -0.32
C CYS A 414 -8.41 -0.74 0.19
N SER A 415 -9.32 -0.63 1.15
CA SER A 415 -9.85 0.66 1.66
C SER A 415 -10.50 1.53 0.58
N GLY A 416 -10.99 0.92 -0.51
CA GLY A 416 -11.58 1.62 -1.66
C GLY A 416 -10.57 2.15 -2.69
N GLY A 417 -9.28 1.84 -2.56
CA GLY A 417 -8.25 2.24 -3.52
C GLY A 417 -7.73 3.68 -3.36
N CYS A 418 -6.98 4.14 -4.34
CA CYS A 418 -6.38 5.46 -4.37
C CYS A 418 -7.33 6.50 -4.99
N ALA A 419 -7.66 7.56 -4.25
CA ALA A 419 -8.51 8.64 -4.74
C ALA A 419 -7.93 9.35 -5.99
N ALA A 420 -6.60 9.51 -6.05
CA ALA A 420 -5.94 10.10 -7.22
C ALA A 420 -6.05 9.20 -8.45
N ASN A 421 -5.78 7.89 -8.32
CA ASN A 421 -5.93 6.95 -9.43
C ASN A 421 -7.39 6.88 -9.90
N SER A 422 -8.34 6.89 -8.96
CA SER A 422 -9.78 6.95 -9.29
C SER A 422 -10.11 8.21 -10.08
N TYR A 423 -9.61 9.37 -9.64
CA TYR A 423 -9.83 10.64 -10.33
C TYR A 423 -9.25 10.65 -11.74
N HIS A 424 -8.00 10.20 -11.91
CA HIS A 424 -7.37 10.15 -13.23
C HIS A 424 -8.06 9.17 -14.19
N ALA A 425 -8.58 8.05 -13.65
CA ALA A 425 -9.27 7.05 -14.48
C ALA A 425 -10.73 7.42 -14.82
N THR A 426 -11.43 8.13 -13.94
CA THR A 426 -12.90 8.32 -14.04
C THR A 426 -13.37 9.76 -13.98
N GLY A 427 -12.50 10.72 -13.66
CA GLY A 427 -12.85 12.12 -13.38
C GLY A 427 -13.45 12.36 -12.00
N SER A 428 -13.53 11.33 -11.14
CA SER A 428 -14.11 11.42 -9.79
C SER A 428 -13.21 10.71 -8.77
N ILE A 429 -13.02 11.31 -7.59
CA ILE A 429 -12.28 10.67 -6.48
C ILE A 429 -13.04 9.48 -5.88
N THR A 430 -14.35 9.41 -6.07
CA THR A 430 -15.22 8.29 -5.65
C THR A 430 -15.44 7.27 -6.76
N GLY A 431 -14.91 7.47 -7.95
CA GLY A 431 -14.88 6.48 -9.01
C GLY A 431 -14.00 5.27 -8.67
N VAL A 432 -13.99 4.26 -9.53
CA VAL A 432 -13.18 3.06 -9.37
C VAL A 432 -12.21 2.89 -10.53
N TYR A 433 -10.93 2.76 -10.22
CA TYR A 433 -9.90 2.37 -11.19
C TYR A 433 -9.89 0.84 -11.31
N GLU A 434 -10.74 0.27 -12.17
CA GLU A 434 -10.98 -1.18 -12.27
C GLU A 434 -9.72 -1.98 -12.54
N TYR A 435 -8.85 -1.52 -13.43
CA TYR A 435 -7.56 -2.15 -13.71
C TYR A 435 -6.71 -2.32 -12.44
N GLY A 436 -6.64 -1.27 -11.61
CA GLY A 436 -5.97 -1.31 -10.32
C GLY A 436 -6.65 -2.26 -9.33
N CYS A 437 -7.98 -2.40 -9.38
CA CYS A 437 -8.71 -3.38 -8.56
C CYS A 437 -8.30 -4.81 -8.89
N GLU A 438 -8.17 -5.15 -10.17
CA GLU A 438 -7.78 -6.49 -10.60
C GLU A 438 -6.36 -6.86 -10.16
N LEU A 439 -5.41 -5.92 -10.27
CA LEU A 439 -4.05 -6.11 -9.77
C LEU A 439 -4.03 -6.23 -8.23
N PHE A 440 -4.82 -5.41 -7.54
CA PHE A 440 -4.88 -5.44 -6.07
C PHE A 440 -5.45 -6.77 -5.55
N LYS A 441 -6.55 -7.26 -6.14
CA LYS A 441 -7.14 -8.55 -5.78
C LYS A 441 -6.12 -9.68 -5.93
N LYS A 442 -5.40 -9.74 -7.06
CA LYS A 442 -4.36 -10.76 -7.28
C LYS A 442 -3.21 -10.64 -6.27
N ARG A 443 -2.77 -9.42 -5.94
CA ARG A 443 -1.76 -9.20 -4.90
C ARG A 443 -2.21 -9.73 -3.54
N MET A 444 -3.49 -9.53 -3.17
CA MET A 444 -4.02 -10.03 -1.88
C MET A 444 -4.12 -11.55 -1.86
N GLU A 445 -4.59 -12.18 -2.93
CA GLU A 445 -4.58 -13.64 -3.06
C GLU A 445 -3.17 -14.21 -2.85
N CYS A 446 -2.16 -13.63 -3.50
CA CYS A 446 -0.76 -14.03 -3.34
C CYS A 446 -0.24 -13.80 -1.92
N ALA A 447 -0.54 -12.64 -1.31
CA ALA A 447 -0.11 -12.31 0.05
C ALA A 447 -0.68 -13.29 1.08
N ILE A 448 -1.97 -13.60 0.98
CA ILE A 448 -2.63 -14.59 1.86
C ILE A 448 -2.02 -15.98 1.65
N MET A 449 -1.81 -16.39 0.40
CA MET A 449 -1.19 -17.68 0.08
C MET A 449 0.23 -17.83 0.67
N ILE A 450 1.04 -16.76 0.62
CA ILE A 450 2.37 -16.76 1.27
C ILE A 450 2.23 -16.99 2.77
N LYS A 451 1.29 -16.28 3.43
CA LYS A 451 1.05 -16.47 4.88
C LYS A 451 0.57 -17.88 5.23
N VAL A 452 -0.29 -18.45 4.38
CA VAL A 452 -0.71 -19.86 4.53
C VAL A 452 0.49 -20.80 4.45
N ALA A 453 1.35 -20.65 3.45
CA ALA A 453 2.55 -21.47 3.29
C ALA A 453 3.51 -21.34 4.48
N GLU A 454 3.79 -20.10 4.93
CA GLU A 454 4.61 -19.81 6.10
C GLU A 454 4.06 -20.46 7.37
N ASN A 455 2.75 -20.34 7.60
CA ASN A 455 2.08 -20.93 8.78
C ASN A 455 2.13 -22.46 8.78
N GLN A 456 1.92 -23.10 7.63
CA GLN A 456 2.02 -24.56 7.53
C GLN A 456 3.48 -25.04 7.80
N GLU A 457 4.47 -24.30 7.35
CA GLU A 457 5.87 -24.64 7.63
C GLU A 457 6.23 -24.49 9.12
N LEU A 458 5.69 -23.48 9.79
CA LEU A 458 5.86 -23.29 11.23
C LEU A 458 5.16 -24.39 12.01
N ALA A 459 3.93 -24.73 11.65
CA ALA A 459 3.17 -25.84 12.25
C ALA A 459 3.89 -27.17 12.09
N ALA A 460 4.46 -27.44 10.91
CA ALA A 460 5.26 -28.64 10.67
C ALA A 460 6.53 -28.74 11.57
N LYS A 461 7.04 -27.60 12.04
CA LYS A 461 8.16 -27.49 12.99
C LYS A 461 7.70 -27.50 14.46
N GLY A 462 6.38 -27.68 14.73
CA GLY A 462 5.81 -27.68 16.09
C GLY A 462 5.77 -26.26 16.72
N ILE A 463 5.86 -25.21 15.91
CA ILE A 463 5.74 -23.83 16.39
C ILE A 463 4.27 -23.43 16.30
N GLU A 464 3.62 -23.19 17.44
CA GLU A 464 2.29 -22.61 17.47
C GLU A 464 2.32 -21.22 16.85
N VAL A 465 1.59 -21.02 15.77
CA VAL A 465 1.36 -19.70 15.20
C VAL A 465 0.05 -19.20 15.78
N PRO A 466 0.03 -18.06 16.47
CA PRO A 466 -1.21 -17.48 16.94
C PRO A 466 -2.02 -17.01 15.72
N ILE A 467 -2.91 -17.88 15.24
CA ILE A 467 -3.99 -17.48 14.34
C ILE A 467 -5.13 -17.00 15.23
N GLU A 468 -4.95 -15.89 15.91
CA GLU A 468 -6.08 -15.16 16.50
C GLU A 468 -6.74 -14.34 15.41
N LEU A 469 -7.72 -14.95 14.79
CA LEU A 469 -8.65 -14.33 13.87
C LEU A 469 -9.63 -13.47 14.68
N GLY A 470 -9.56 -12.15 14.48
CA GLY A 470 -10.63 -11.25 14.88
C GLY A 470 -10.67 -10.85 16.34
N SER A 471 -9.61 -10.26 16.90
CA SER A 471 -9.80 -9.37 18.05
C SER A 471 -10.37 -8.04 17.56
N THR A 472 -11.58 -7.71 17.95
CA THR A 472 -12.07 -6.32 17.90
C THR A 472 -11.09 -5.47 18.71
N CYS A 473 -10.52 -4.45 18.07
CA CYS A 473 -9.67 -3.49 18.79
C CYS A 473 -10.53 -2.76 19.81
N ASN A 474 -10.43 -3.12 21.09
CA ASN A 474 -11.16 -2.47 22.17
C ASN A 474 -10.80 -0.98 22.33
N ALA A 475 -9.61 -0.56 21.89
CA ALA A 475 -9.21 0.86 21.87
C ALA A 475 -10.06 1.74 20.94
N CYS A 476 -10.74 1.15 19.94
CA CYS A 476 -11.62 1.90 19.05
C CYS A 476 -13.04 2.09 19.62
N ALA A 477 -13.43 1.33 20.64
CA ALA A 477 -14.76 1.46 21.27
C ALA A 477 -14.87 2.72 22.15
N ASP A 478 -13.76 3.21 22.69
CA ASP A 478 -13.72 4.35 23.60
C ASP A 478 -13.35 5.68 22.92
N GLY A 479 -13.28 5.74 21.59
CA GLY A 479 -13.02 6.97 20.84
C GLY A 479 -11.56 7.47 20.89
N GLU A 480 -10.64 6.72 21.49
CA GLU A 480 -9.23 7.03 21.48
C GLU A 480 -8.58 6.63 20.15
N ALA A 481 -7.78 7.53 19.59
CA ALA A 481 -7.09 7.29 18.33
C ALA A 481 -6.12 6.12 18.48
N CYS A 482 -6.24 5.12 17.62
CA CYS A 482 -5.19 4.09 17.49
C CYS A 482 -3.85 4.76 17.19
N GLU A 483 -2.87 4.60 18.09
CA GLU A 483 -1.50 5.11 17.96
C GLU A 483 -0.73 4.46 16.81
#